data_74d89c8797b88028d57a6be46da6ddea
#
_entry.id   74d89c8797b88028d57a6be46da6ddea
#
_cell.length_a   1.000
_cell.length_b   1.000
_cell.length_c   1.000
_cell.angle_alpha   90.00
_cell.angle_beta   90.00
_cell.angle_gamma   90.00
#
_symmetry.space_group_name_H-M   'P 1'
#
loop_
_entity.id
_entity.type
_entity.pdbx_description
1 polymer ?
#
loop_
_entity_poly.entity_id
_entity_poly.type
_entity_poly.pdbx_seq_one_letter_code
_entity_poly.pdbx_strand_id
1 'polypeptide(L)'
;MVQLAGKIPLWIISIFNFIKKKIIHFRFIKRKRKEFFLIRYIIKELLIYFLVMFLFYFLIFFVNQILVLMLKLLGKNLPFWDVVLLIYYSLPSILSQTAPFATLTGFLMCLGRMNTDNEILILRASGQNPRLIILVPVLALGLLISGFSFFINDYLFPAGMIKYREQYLISISRNPFVEIESNSVKKLRENTIVTGEVSKNGISDVVFFDKDENYNTRIIVAGNSSIDSAEETGVSMHLNMNDPVVAVLDNQNSKKFELIKAKKMTLNIFESAFIDSGYGIDPGEMTTYDLRQQIKKMKADENTVPQDL
;
A
#
# COMPACT_ATOMS: atom_id res chain seq x y z
N MET A 1 -10.53 -16.28 36.58
CA MET A 1 -9.08 -16.23 36.33
C MET A 1 -8.57 -17.66 36.26
N VAL A 2 -7.69 -17.98 35.30
CA VAL A 2 -7.15 -19.32 34.99
C VAL A 2 -8.10 -20.21 34.17
N GLN A 3 -7.92 -20.15 32.83
CA GLN A 3 -7.87 -21.27 31.88
C GLN A 3 -8.01 -20.77 30.45
N LEU A 4 -6.91 -20.34 29.86
CA LEU A 4 -6.74 -20.25 28.40
C LEU A 4 -5.25 -20.49 28.07
N ALA A 5 -4.70 -21.57 28.62
CA ALA A 5 -3.51 -22.20 28.04
C ALA A 5 -4.02 -23.11 26.91
N GLY A 6 -4.24 -22.47 25.72
CA GLY A 6 -4.55 -23.22 24.51
C GLY A 6 -3.47 -24.26 24.28
N LYS A 7 -3.85 -25.51 24.22
CA LYS A 7 -2.99 -26.68 23.94
C LYS A 7 -2.22 -26.43 22.66
N ILE A 8 -0.96 -26.08 22.80
CA ILE A 8 -0.03 -26.04 21.65
C ILE A 8 -0.05 -27.49 21.10
N PRO A 9 -0.41 -27.69 19.82
CA PRO A 9 -0.55 -29.04 19.29
C PRO A 9 0.79 -29.77 19.38
N LEU A 10 0.75 -31.03 19.82
CA LEU A 10 1.92 -31.86 20.10
C LEU A 10 2.92 -31.95 18.94
N TRP A 11 2.44 -31.77 17.71
CA TRP A 11 3.30 -31.74 16.53
C TRP A 11 4.20 -30.50 16.49
N ILE A 12 3.74 -29.30 16.98
CA ILE A 12 4.56 -28.09 17.09
C ILE A 12 5.65 -28.30 18.15
N ILE A 13 5.31 -28.94 19.28
CA ILE A 13 6.28 -29.25 20.32
C ILE A 13 7.30 -30.30 19.81
N SER A 14 6.83 -31.27 19.01
CA SER A 14 7.71 -32.26 18.36
C SER A 14 8.65 -31.60 17.35
N ILE A 15 8.14 -30.68 16.50
CA ILE A 15 8.96 -29.94 15.57
C ILE A 15 9.95 -29.03 16.33
N PHE A 16 9.49 -28.35 17.37
CA PHE A 16 10.34 -27.48 18.19
C PHE A 16 11.44 -28.28 18.93
N ASN A 17 11.08 -29.46 19.47
CA ASN A 17 12.05 -30.36 20.09
C ASN A 17 12.98 -31.01 19.06
N PHE A 18 12.50 -31.32 17.87
CA PHE A 18 13.33 -31.82 16.76
C PHE A 18 14.31 -30.76 16.28
N ILE A 19 13.84 -29.49 16.12
CA ILE A 19 14.66 -28.33 15.79
C ILE A 19 15.67 -28.06 16.94
N LYS A 20 15.20 -28.08 18.18
CA LYS A 20 16.05 -27.88 19.37
C LYS A 20 17.10 -28.98 19.53
N LYS A 21 16.74 -30.25 19.30
CA LYS A 21 17.67 -31.39 19.34
C LYS A 21 18.65 -31.35 18.16
N LYS A 22 18.21 -30.88 16.99
CA LYS A 22 19.08 -30.68 15.82
C LYS A 22 19.97 -29.46 15.96
N ILE A 23 19.49 -28.39 16.61
CA ILE A 23 20.27 -27.19 16.95
C ILE A 23 21.27 -27.49 18.08
N ILE A 24 20.89 -28.30 19.08
CA ILE A 24 21.78 -28.69 20.19
C ILE A 24 22.82 -29.73 19.73
N HIS A 25 22.51 -30.57 18.75
CA HIS A 25 23.48 -31.45 18.11
C HIS A 25 24.44 -30.67 17.16
N PHE A 26 24.06 -29.45 16.80
CA PHE A 26 24.97 -28.42 16.29
C PHE A 26 25.83 -27.88 17.44
N ARG A 27 26.40 -28.81 18.20
CA ARG A 27 27.41 -28.52 19.22
C ARG A 27 28.46 -27.70 18.49
N PHE A 28 28.60 -26.44 18.87
CA PHE A 28 29.70 -25.57 18.53
C PHE A 28 31.01 -26.36 18.54
N ILE A 29 31.32 -27.00 17.40
CA ILE A 29 32.66 -27.48 17.11
C ILE A 29 33.52 -26.27 17.34
N LYS A 30 34.48 -26.34 18.23
CA LYS A 30 35.48 -25.29 18.48
C LYS A 30 36.03 -24.89 17.11
N ARG A 31 35.42 -23.88 16.48
CA ARG A 31 35.76 -23.44 15.13
C ARG A 31 37.17 -22.92 15.17
N LYS A 32 38.09 -23.65 14.54
CA LYS A 32 39.46 -23.21 14.36
C LYS A 32 39.43 -21.84 13.69
N ARG A 33 40.29 -20.93 14.11
CA ARG A 33 40.39 -19.54 13.63
C ARG A 33 40.31 -19.38 12.11
N LYS A 34 40.68 -20.42 11.34
CA LYS A 34 40.63 -20.48 9.87
C LYS A 34 39.20 -20.55 9.30
N GLU A 35 38.24 -21.25 9.97
CA GLU A 35 36.87 -21.35 9.50
C GLU A 35 36.13 -20.02 9.65
N PHE A 36 36.43 -19.26 10.70
CA PHE A 36 35.86 -17.93 10.91
C PHE A 36 36.26 -16.94 9.80
N PHE A 37 37.51 -17.04 9.30
CA PHE A 37 37.97 -16.21 8.19
C PHE A 37 37.20 -16.48 6.90
N LEU A 38 36.95 -17.76 6.57
CA LEU A 38 36.18 -18.16 5.39
C LEU A 38 34.72 -17.67 5.47
N ILE A 39 34.08 -17.82 6.61
CA ILE A 39 32.70 -17.34 6.82
C ILE A 39 32.62 -15.83 6.65
N ARG A 40 33.57 -15.08 7.23
CA ARG A 40 33.63 -13.62 7.07
C ARG A 40 33.84 -13.21 5.61
N TYR A 41 34.66 -13.95 4.88
CA TYR A 41 34.85 -13.76 3.45
C TYR A 41 33.54 -13.93 2.70
N ILE A 42 32.84 -15.04 2.89
CA ILE A 42 31.56 -15.33 2.23
C ILE A 42 30.48 -14.29 2.60
N ILE A 43 30.41 -13.87 3.88
CA ILE A 43 29.50 -12.81 4.32
C ILE A 43 29.77 -11.51 3.57
N LYS A 44 31.05 -11.13 3.44
CA LYS A 44 31.43 -9.92 2.71
C LYS A 44 31.01 -9.99 1.24
N GLU A 45 31.28 -11.12 0.59
CA GLU A 45 30.91 -11.34 -0.81
C GLU A 45 29.38 -11.30 -0.98
N LEU A 46 28.62 -12.04 -0.20
CA LEU A 46 27.15 -12.02 -0.24
C LEU A 46 26.59 -10.61 -0.05
N LEU A 47 27.18 -9.83 0.87
CA LEU A 47 26.74 -8.47 1.13
C LEU A 47 27.06 -7.52 -0.02
N ILE A 48 28.20 -7.68 -0.67
CA ILE A 48 28.55 -6.87 -1.87
C ILE A 48 27.58 -7.17 -3.00
N TYR A 49 27.32 -8.46 -3.33
CA TYR A 49 26.37 -8.83 -4.35
C TYR A 49 24.94 -8.38 -4.01
N PHE A 50 24.54 -8.51 -2.76
CA PHE A 50 23.27 -7.99 -2.28
C PHE A 50 23.17 -6.47 -2.52
N LEU A 51 24.18 -5.69 -2.13
CA LEU A 51 24.20 -4.23 -2.31
C LEU A 51 24.11 -3.82 -3.78
N VAL A 52 24.87 -4.48 -4.65
CA VAL A 52 24.83 -4.19 -6.09
C VAL A 52 23.45 -4.46 -6.66
N MET A 53 22.86 -5.62 -6.32
CA MET A 53 21.51 -5.97 -6.78
C MET A 53 20.44 -5.11 -6.13
N PHE A 54 20.64 -4.70 -4.86
CA PHE A 54 19.74 -3.78 -4.19
C PHE A 54 19.70 -2.42 -4.88
N LEU A 55 20.86 -1.86 -5.23
CA LEU A 55 20.91 -0.60 -5.97
C LEU A 55 20.27 -0.73 -7.37
N PHE A 56 20.52 -1.84 -8.05
CA PHE A 56 19.94 -2.11 -9.38
C PHE A 56 18.40 -2.17 -9.33
N TYR A 57 17.82 -2.99 -8.46
CA TYR A 57 16.37 -3.09 -8.31
C TYR A 57 15.74 -1.83 -7.74
N PHE A 58 16.45 -1.16 -6.81
CA PHE A 58 16.00 0.12 -6.29
C PHE A 58 15.82 1.15 -7.40
N LEU A 59 16.77 1.26 -8.33
CA LEU A 59 16.65 2.18 -9.48
C LEU A 59 15.48 1.78 -10.39
N ILE A 60 15.30 0.50 -10.68
CA ILE A 60 14.18 0.03 -11.51
C ILE A 60 12.83 0.40 -10.87
N PHE A 61 12.63 0.05 -9.60
CA PHE A 61 11.37 0.34 -8.92
C PHE A 61 11.17 1.84 -8.67
N PHE A 62 12.25 2.58 -8.44
CA PHE A 62 12.20 4.03 -8.29
C PHE A 62 11.75 4.72 -9.58
N VAL A 63 12.32 4.34 -10.72
CA VAL A 63 11.89 4.87 -12.03
C VAL A 63 10.45 4.49 -12.32
N ASN A 64 10.06 3.24 -12.06
CA ASN A 64 8.68 2.80 -12.22
C ASN A 64 7.71 3.63 -11.35
N GLN A 65 8.07 3.89 -10.09
CA GLN A 65 7.25 4.70 -9.19
C GLN A 65 7.11 6.14 -9.67
N ILE A 66 8.19 6.74 -10.19
CA ILE A 66 8.14 8.08 -10.79
C ILE A 66 7.19 8.07 -12.00
N LEU A 67 7.29 7.08 -12.89
CA LEU A 67 6.41 6.99 -14.06
C LEU A 67 4.94 6.87 -13.66
N VAL A 68 4.62 6.00 -12.70
CA VAL A 68 3.25 5.83 -12.17
C VAL A 68 2.76 7.15 -11.55
N LEU A 69 3.61 7.84 -10.79
CA LEU A 69 3.28 9.12 -10.19
C LEU A 69 3.04 10.18 -11.27
N MET A 70 3.92 10.27 -12.27
CA MET A 70 3.78 11.21 -13.39
C MET A 70 2.50 10.97 -14.16
N LEU A 71 2.13 9.72 -14.45
CA LEU A 71 0.86 9.38 -15.10
C LEU A 71 -0.36 9.84 -14.28
N LYS A 72 -0.31 9.68 -12.95
CA LYS A 72 -1.38 10.16 -12.05
C LYS A 72 -1.46 11.68 -11.96
N LEU A 73 -0.34 12.37 -12.19
CA LEU A 73 -0.23 13.82 -12.08
C LEU A 73 -0.29 14.53 -13.43
N LEU A 74 -0.33 13.80 -14.54
CA LEU A 74 -0.42 14.36 -15.89
C LEU A 74 -1.69 15.23 -16.00
N GLY A 75 -1.53 16.47 -16.40
CA GLY A 75 -2.63 17.46 -16.42
C GLY A 75 -2.86 18.18 -15.08
N LYS A 76 -2.22 17.74 -14.01
CA LYS A 76 -2.31 18.35 -12.68
C LYS A 76 -1.17 19.34 -12.51
N ASN A 77 -1.46 20.65 -12.52
CA ASN A 77 -0.48 21.70 -12.29
C ASN A 77 -0.05 21.76 -10.81
N LEU A 78 0.59 20.69 -10.33
CA LEU A 78 1.06 20.62 -8.94
C LEU A 78 2.38 21.36 -8.77
N PRO A 79 2.61 22.03 -7.61
CA PRO A 79 3.91 22.60 -7.27
C PRO A 79 4.99 21.52 -7.26
N PHE A 80 6.17 21.85 -7.74
CA PHE A 80 7.32 20.94 -7.78
C PHE A 80 7.62 20.28 -6.41
N TRP A 81 7.52 21.06 -5.32
CA TRP A 81 7.78 20.57 -3.96
C TRP A 81 6.79 19.51 -3.49
N ASP A 82 5.53 19.61 -3.89
CA ASP A 82 4.51 18.60 -3.54
C ASP A 82 4.83 17.27 -4.23
N VAL A 83 5.31 17.33 -5.48
CA VAL A 83 5.75 16.12 -6.22
C VAL A 83 6.96 15.47 -5.55
N VAL A 84 7.95 16.27 -5.13
CA VAL A 84 9.14 15.77 -4.41
C VAL A 84 8.74 15.10 -3.08
N LEU A 85 7.81 15.71 -2.34
CA LEU A 85 7.29 15.13 -1.09
C LEU A 85 6.55 13.81 -1.33
N LEU A 86 5.74 13.71 -2.38
CA LEU A 86 5.06 12.48 -2.76
C LEU A 86 6.05 11.37 -3.12
N ILE A 87 7.13 11.69 -3.85
CA ILE A 87 8.21 10.73 -4.14
C ILE A 87 8.87 10.29 -2.83
N TYR A 88 9.19 11.22 -1.93
CA TYR A 88 9.82 10.91 -0.65
C TYR A 88 8.96 9.97 0.20
N TYR A 89 7.67 10.22 0.33
CA TYR A 89 6.76 9.35 1.08
C TYR A 89 6.51 8.00 0.40
N SER A 90 6.78 7.86 -0.89
CA SER A 90 6.70 6.57 -1.60
C SER A 90 7.98 5.70 -1.44
N LEU A 91 9.10 6.25 -0.95
CA LEU A 91 10.36 5.51 -0.78
C LEU A 91 10.23 4.23 0.05
N PRO A 92 9.50 4.20 1.19
CA PRO A 92 9.33 2.97 1.95
C PRO A 92 8.71 1.82 1.16
N SER A 93 7.76 2.14 0.25
CA SER A 93 7.16 1.16 -0.65
C SER A 93 8.19 0.55 -1.61
N ILE A 94 9.07 1.38 -2.15
CA ILE A 94 10.14 0.94 -3.05
C ILE A 94 11.13 0.03 -2.31
N LEU A 95 11.55 0.44 -1.10
CA LEU A 95 12.47 -0.34 -0.26
C LEU A 95 11.89 -1.71 0.11
N SER A 96 10.60 -1.74 0.45
CA SER A 96 9.87 -2.96 0.78
C SER A 96 9.91 -4.00 -0.36
N GLN A 97 9.72 -3.55 -1.59
CA GLN A 97 9.75 -4.40 -2.77
C GLN A 97 11.17 -4.80 -3.17
N THR A 98 12.13 -3.89 -3.04
CA THR A 98 13.51 -4.08 -3.50
C THR A 98 14.23 -5.18 -2.71
N ALA A 99 14.07 -5.21 -1.39
CA ALA A 99 14.85 -6.07 -0.52
C ALA A 99 14.75 -7.58 -0.84
N PRO A 100 13.57 -8.19 -1.04
CA PRO A 100 13.46 -9.62 -1.35
C PRO A 100 14.06 -9.97 -2.72
N PHE A 101 13.83 -9.14 -3.76
CA PHE A 101 14.40 -9.39 -5.10
C PHE A 101 15.93 -9.29 -5.09
N ALA A 102 16.46 -8.28 -4.43
CA ALA A 102 17.90 -8.08 -4.29
C ALA A 102 18.56 -9.22 -3.51
N THR A 103 17.92 -9.72 -2.48
CA THR A 103 18.44 -10.85 -1.68
C THR A 103 18.50 -12.11 -2.51
N LEU A 104 17.43 -12.46 -3.19
CA LEU A 104 17.36 -13.67 -4.01
C LEU A 104 18.43 -13.64 -5.11
N THR A 105 18.41 -12.59 -5.92
CA THR A 105 19.29 -12.49 -7.09
C THR A 105 20.75 -12.27 -6.69
N GLY A 106 21.01 -11.43 -5.68
CA GLY A 106 22.37 -11.19 -5.19
C GLY A 106 23.02 -12.45 -4.61
N PHE A 107 22.25 -13.23 -3.84
CA PHE A 107 22.76 -14.50 -3.30
C PHE A 107 22.98 -15.55 -4.39
N LEU A 108 22.07 -15.66 -5.35
CA LEU A 108 22.25 -16.57 -6.49
C LEU A 108 23.47 -16.20 -7.33
N MET A 109 23.69 -14.92 -7.62
CA MET A 109 24.87 -14.47 -8.36
C MET A 109 26.16 -14.72 -7.60
N CYS A 110 26.20 -14.44 -6.30
CA CYS A 110 27.36 -14.73 -5.47
C CYS A 110 27.72 -16.22 -5.50
N LEU A 111 26.72 -17.09 -5.27
CA LEU A 111 26.92 -18.55 -5.27
C LEU A 111 27.28 -19.08 -6.67
N GLY A 112 26.69 -18.50 -7.72
CA GLY A 112 27.04 -18.81 -9.11
C GLY A 112 28.52 -18.50 -9.40
N ARG A 113 28.99 -17.31 -9.02
CA ARG A 113 30.40 -16.94 -9.15
C ARG A 113 31.34 -17.88 -8.39
N MET A 114 31.05 -18.15 -7.11
CA MET A 114 31.84 -19.07 -6.31
C MET A 114 31.94 -20.47 -6.92
N ASN A 115 30.89 -20.91 -7.62
CA ASN A 115 30.90 -22.18 -8.35
C ASN A 115 31.76 -22.11 -9.63
N THR A 116 31.64 -21.02 -10.40
CA THR A 116 32.40 -20.80 -11.65
C THR A 116 33.91 -20.65 -11.35
N ASP A 117 34.26 -19.95 -10.27
CA ASP A 117 35.64 -19.77 -9.84
C ASP A 117 36.25 -21.02 -9.13
N ASN A 118 35.50 -22.14 -9.12
CA ASN A 118 35.89 -23.39 -8.47
C ASN A 118 36.16 -23.27 -6.95
N GLU A 119 35.74 -22.19 -6.30
CA GLU A 119 35.91 -21.99 -4.85
C GLU A 119 35.24 -23.11 -4.03
N ILE A 120 34.06 -23.55 -4.48
CA ILE A 120 33.34 -24.67 -3.84
C ILE A 120 34.11 -26.00 -3.99
N LEU A 121 34.76 -26.22 -5.13
CA LEU A 121 35.58 -27.40 -5.36
C LEU A 121 36.83 -27.40 -4.49
N ILE A 122 37.51 -26.24 -4.35
CA ILE A 122 38.67 -26.06 -3.48
C ILE A 122 38.32 -26.33 -2.03
N LEU A 123 37.15 -25.86 -1.56
CA LEU A 123 36.65 -26.15 -0.21
C LEU A 123 36.47 -27.65 0.03
N ARG A 124 35.94 -28.39 -0.95
CA ARG A 124 35.82 -29.86 -0.89
C ARG A 124 37.18 -30.53 -0.84
N ALA A 125 38.09 -30.14 -1.74
CA ALA A 125 39.44 -30.70 -1.80
C ALA A 125 40.25 -30.48 -0.51
N SER A 126 40.01 -29.39 0.21
CA SER A 126 40.58 -29.11 1.51
C SER A 126 39.96 -29.88 2.69
N GLY A 127 39.08 -30.83 2.42
CA GLY A 127 38.41 -31.63 3.47
C GLY A 127 37.33 -30.89 4.26
N GLN A 128 36.93 -29.69 3.82
CA GLN A 128 35.88 -28.90 4.46
C GLN A 128 34.52 -29.31 3.93
N ASN A 129 33.48 -29.15 4.75
CA ASN A 129 32.10 -29.35 4.27
C ASN A 129 31.56 -28.04 3.71
N PRO A 130 31.51 -27.85 2.36
CA PRO A 130 31.11 -26.59 1.76
C PRO A 130 29.66 -26.26 2.02
N ARG A 131 28.79 -27.27 2.21
CA ARG A 131 27.38 -27.04 2.52
C ARG A 131 27.19 -26.27 3.81
N LEU A 132 27.92 -26.59 4.86
CA LEU A 132 27.83 -25.90 6.16
C LEU A 132 28.48 -24.53 6.12
N ILE A 133 29.64 -24.41 5.45
CA ILE A 133 30.37 -23.17 5.36
C ILE A 133 29.60 -22.12 4.57
N ILE A 134 28.85 -22.50 3.54
CA ILE A 134 28.04 -21.61 2.72
C ILE A 134 26.66 -21.37 3.36
N LEU A 135 26.01 -22.42 3.87
CA LEU A 135 24.64 -22.33 4.39
C LEU A 135 24.55 -21.41 5.61
N VAL A 136 25.55 -21.45 6.50
CA VAL A 136 25.52 -20.63 7.72
C VAL A 136 25.51 -19.14 7.42
N PRO A 137 26.42 -18.57 6.60
CA PRO A 137 26.38 -17.16 6.24
C PRO A 137 25.15 -16.77 5.41
N VAL A 138 24.70 -17.64 4.51
CA VAL A 138 23.48 -17.39 3.71
C VAL A 138 22.25 -17.28 4.62
N LEU A 139 22.08 -18.21 5.54
CA LEU A 139 20.97 -18.17 6.50
C LEU A 139 21.07 -17.01 7.48
N ALA A 140 22.30 -16.71 7.97
CA ALA A 140 22.50 -15.61 8.91
C ALA A 140 22.17 -14.25 8.28
N LEU A 141 22.68 -13.98 7.07
CA LEU A 141 22.36 -12.76 6.34
C LEU A 141 20.90 -12.74 5.86
N GLY A 142 20.37 -13.86 5.39
CA GLY A 142 18.98 -13.98 5.00
C GLY A 142 18.02 -13.66 6.14
N LEU A 143 18.26 -14.18 7.33
CA LEU A 143 17.48 -13.87 8.54
C LEU A 143 17.60 -12.40 8.94
N LEU A 144 18.81 -11.81 8.86
CA LEU A 144 19.02 -10.41 9.18
C LEU A 144 18.30 -9.50 8.21
N ILE A 145 18.41 -9.74 6.91
CA ILE A 145 17.74 -8.98 5.87
C ILE A 145 16.20 -9.17 5.97
N SER A 146 15.74 -10.39 6.26
CA SER A 146 14.31 -10.69 6.47
C SER A 146 13.74 -9.92 7.65
N GLY A 147 14.46 -9.86 8.78
CA GLY A 147 14.05 -9.06 9.94
C GLY A 147 14.00 -7.56 9.64
N PHE A 148 14.98 -7.05 8.89
CA PHE A 148 14.99 -5.66 8.43
C PHE A 148 13.86 -5.37 7.44
N SER A 149 13.61 -6.27 6.49
CA SER A 149 12.51 -6.18 5.54
C SER A 149 11.16 -6.21 6.25
N PHE A 150 11.00 -7.07 7.26
CA PHE A 150 9.79 -7.10 8.10
C PHE A 150 9.55 -5.76 8.80
N PHE A 151 10.60 -5.17 9.38
CA PHE A 151 10.49 -3.85 10.01
C PHE A 151 10.07 -2.76 9.02
N ILE A 152 10.64 -2.76 7.81
CA ILE A 152 10.22 -1.81 6.76
C ILE A 152 8.74 -2.00 6.40
N ASN A 153 8.31 -3.25 6.20
CA ASN A 153 6.93 -3.56 5.79
C ASN A 153 5.91 -3.25 6.88
N ASP A 154 6.24 -3.49 8.15
CA ASP A 154 5.28 -3.36 9.25
C ASP A 154 5.19 -1.93 9.81
N TYR A 155 6.27 -1.13 9.71
CA TYR A 155 6.31 0.21 10.29
C TYR A 155 6.53 1.33 9.26
N LEU A 156 7.59 1.22 8.43
CA LEU A 156 7.93 2.31 7.52
C LEU A 156 6.92 2.45 6.38
N PHE A 157 6.50 1.34 5.81
CA PHE A 157 5.59 1.33 4.67
C PHE A 157 4.22 1.92 5.02
N PRO A 158 3.51 1.49 6.09
CA PRO A 158 2.24 2.09 6.51
C PRO A 158 2.40 3.58 6.83
N ALA A 159 3.45 3.97 7.59
CA ALA A 159 3.69 5.36 7.93
C ALA A 159 3.95 6.24 6.69
N GLY A 160 4.66 5.71 5.70
CA GLY A 160 4.89 6.38 4.42
C GLY A 160 3.60 6.55 3.62
N MET A 161 2.77 5.50 3.55
CA MET A 161 1.52 5.52 2.78
C MET A 161 0.47 6.46 3.37
N ILE A 162 0.36 6.54 4.70
CA ILE A 162 -0.54 7.51 5.36
C ILE A 162 -0.13 8.93 4.98
N LYS A 163 1.16 9.27 5.11
CA LYS A 163 1.66 10.61 4.74
C LYS A 163 1.57 10.89 3.25
N TYR A 164 1.78 9.87 2.42
CA TYR A 164 1.61 9.99 0.96
C TYR A 164 0.18 10.38 0.62
N ARG A 165 -0.82 9.71 1.22
CA ARG A 165 -2.24 10.03 1.01
C ARG A 165 -2.58 11.43 1.50
N GLU A 166 -2.17 11.78 2.71
CA GLU A 166 -2.39 13.11 3.28
C GLU A 166 -1.83 14.18 2.35
N GLN A 167 -0.58 14.05 1.91
CA GLN A 167 0.04 14.99 0.99
C GLN A 167 -0.65 15.02 -0.38
N TYR A 168 -1.04 13.87 -0.90
CA TYR A 168 -1.77 13.77 -2.16
C TYR A 168 -3.12 14.50 -2.08
N LEU A 169 -3.86 14.34 -0.98
CA LEU A 169 -5.11 15.03 -0.74
C LEU A 169 -4.93 16.55 -0.63
N ILE A 170 -3.93 17.00 0.13
CA ILE A 170 -3.60 18.43 0.25
C ILE A 170 -3.26 19.02 -1.13
N SER A 171 -2.50 18.30 -1.93
CA SER A 171 -2.09 18.75 -3.26
C SER A 171 -3.27 18.88 -4.22
N ILE A 172 -4.25 17.95 -4.14
CA ILE A 172 -5.48 18.02 -4.94
C ILE A 172 -6.41 19.13 -4.44
N SER A 173 -6.55 19.28 -3.12
CA SER A 173 -7.44 20.31 -2.53
C SER A 173 -7.01 21.73 -2.90
N ARG A 174 -5.73 21.97 -3.14
CA ARG A 174 -5.23 23.26 -3.60
C ARG A 174 -5.65 23.59 -5.04
N ASN A 175 -5.91 22.57 -5.86
CA ASN A 175 -6.33 22.72 -7.25
C ASN A 175 -7.49 21.76 -7.55
N PRO A 176 -8.71 22.04 -7.08
CA PRO A 176 -9.85 21.12 -7.20
C PRO A 176 -10.25 20.79 -8.65
N PHE A 177 -10.02 21.71 -9.58
CA PHE A 177 -10.29 21.50 -11.01
C PHE A 177 -9.41 20.44 -11.68
N VAL A 178 -8.39 20.00 -10.99
CA VAL A 178 -7.37 19.08 -11.52
C VAL A 178 -7.84 17.63 -11.50
N GLU A 179 -8.78 17.26 -10.65
CA GLU A 179 -9.28 15.89 -10.55
C GLU A 179 -10.49 15.64 -11.45
N ILE A 180 -11.09 16.71 -11.94
CA ILE A 180 -12.26 16.64 -12.81
C ILE A 180 -11.79 16.95 -14.25
N GLU A 181 -11.67 15.90 -15.04
CA GLU A 181 -11.32 16.02 -16.46
C GLU A 181 -12.50 16.55 -17.26
N SER A 182 -12.22 17.37 -18.28
CA SER A 182 -13.25 17.85 -19.20
C SER A 182 -13.86 16.67 -19.99
N ASN A 183 -15.17 16.68 -20.19
CA ASN A 183 -15.93 15.68 -20.96
C ASN A 183 -15.67 14.26 -20.44
N SER A 184 -15.66 14.07 -19.13
CA SER A 184 -15.38 12.78 -18.49
C SER A 184 -16.56 12.25 -17.67
N VAL A 185 -16.57 10.94 -17.50
CA VAL A 185 -17.49 10.22 -16.60
C VAL A 185 -16.65 9.61 -15.48
N LYS A 186 -16.84 10.08 -14.26
CA LYS A 186 -16.13 9.59 -13.09
C LYS A 186 -17.09 8.91 -12.12
N LYS A 187 -16.81 7.66 -11.81
CA LYS A 187 -17.58 6.91 -10.82
C LYS A 187 -16.93 7.10 -9.44
N LEU A 188 -17.68 7.67 -8.52
CA LEU A 188 -17.31 7.91 -7.12
C LEU A 188 -18.15 6.96 -6.25
N ARG A 189 -17.66 5.76 -5.99
CA ARG A 189 -18.40 4.69 -5.28
C ARG A 189 -19.78 4.41 -5.84
N GLU A 190 -20.82 4.88 -5.14
CA GLU A 190 -22.23 4.74 -5.56
C GLU A 190 -22.69 5.88 -6.46
N ASN A 191 -21.96 7.00 -6.46
CA ASN A 191 -22.27 8.19 -7.21
C ASN A 191 -21.50 8.24 -8.53
N THR A 192 -22.08 8.85 -9.56
CA THR A 192 -21.43 9.06 -10.85
C THR A 192 -21.55 10.52 -11.22
N ILE A 193 -20.43 11.15 -11.51
CA ILE A 193 -20.39 12.52 -12.02
C ILE A 193 -20.01 12.50 -13.50
N VAL A 194 -20.78 13.20 -14.31
CA VAL A 194 -20.49 13.48 -15.72
C VAL A 194 -20.24 14.96 -15.84
N THR A 195 -19.10 15.33 -16.39
CA THR A 195 -18.68 16.71 -16.54
C THR A 195 -18.54 17.08 -18.01
N GLY A 196 -19.01 18.28 -18.37
CA GLY A 196 -18.74 18.88 -19.66
C GLY A 196 -17.37 19.59 -19.68
N GLU A 197 -17.30 20.79 -20.20
CA GLU A 197 -16.04 21.54 -20.25
C GLU A 197 -15.64 22.08 -18.87
N VAL A 198 -14.44 21.74 -18.43
CA VAL A 198 -13.85 22.21 -17.19
C VAL A 198 -12.92 23.39 -17.50
N SER A 199 -13.23 24.56 -16.94
CA SER A 199 -12.43 25.78 -17.05
C SER A 199 -11.91 26.20 -15.67
N LYS A 200 -10.93 27.11 -15.63
CA LYS A 200 -10.42 27.69 -14.37
C LYS A 200 -11.49 28.39 -13.53
N ASN A 201 -12.60 28.79 -14.13
CA ASN A 201 -13.67 29.56 -13.49
C ASN A 201 -14.92 28.73 -13.18
N GLY A 202 -14.96 27.47 -13.56
CA GLY A 202 -16.13 26.60 -13.33
C GLY A 202 -16.19 25.39 -14.24
N ILE A 203 -17.21 24.61 -14.03
CA ILE A 203 -17.54 23.43 -14.83
C ILE A 203 -18.88 23.70 -15.48
N SER A 204 -18.96 23.51 -16.80
CA SER A 204 -20.20 23.54 -17.54
C SER A 204 -20.81 22.15 -17.64
N ASP A 205 -22.13 22.09 -17.71
CA ASP A 205 -22.91 20.87 -17.98
C ASP A 205 -22.56 19.69 -17.05
N VAL A 206 -22.75 19.89 -15.75
CA VAL A 206 -22.55 18.84 -14.75
C VAL A 206 -23.80 18.03 -14.59
N VAL A 207 -23.65 16.70 -14.69
CA VAL A 207 -24.73 15.74 -14.34
C VAL A 207 -24.21 14.84 -13.22
N PHE A 208 -24.91 14.86 -12.10
CA PHE A 208 -24.57 14.06 -10.93
C PHE A 208 -25.66 13.03 -10.67
N PHE A 209 -25.25 11.76 -10.62
CA PHE A 209 -26.11 10.64 -10.27
C PHE A 209 -25.82 10.21 -8.84
N ASP A 210 -26.85 10.22 -8.01
CA ASP A 210 -26.78 9.89 -6.60
C ASP A 210 -27.96 8.98 -6.22
N LYS A 211 -27.86 8.33 -5.07
CA LYS A 211 -28.96 7.59 -4.46
C LYS A 211 -29.40 8.30 -3.19
N ASP A 212 -30.70 8.49 -3.03
CA ASP A 212 -31.30 9.01 -1.81
C ASP A 212 -31.30 7.94 -0.70
N GLU A 213 -31.56 8.36 0.56
CA GLU A 213 -31.67 7.48 1.74
C GLU A 213 -32.68 6.32 1.53
N ASN A 214 -33.67 6.53 0.65
CA ASN A 214 -34.66 5.52 0.24
C ASN A 214 -34.24 4.69 -0.98
N TYR A 215 -32.96 4.73 -1.38
CA TYR A 215 -32.42 4.09 -2.58
C TYR A 215 -33.04 4.56 -3.90
N ASN A 216 -33.73 5.70 -3.93
CA ASN A 216 -34.26 6.30 -5.15
C ASN A 216 -33.07 6.93 -5.93
N THR A 217 -33.12 6.81 -7.26
CA THR A 217 -32.10 7.42 -8.12
C THR A 217 -32.36 8.91 -8.25
N ARG A 218 -31.40 9.72 -7.85
CA ARG A 218 -31.45 11.17 -7.94
C ARG A 218 -30.46 11.64 -9.01
N ILE A 219 -31.00 12.38 -10.00
CA ILE A 219 -30.20 12.95 -11.09
C ILE A 219 -30.23 14.46 -10.93
N ILE A 220 -29.06 15.05 -10.77
CA ILE A 220 -28.90 16.50 -10.61
C ILE A 220 -28.18 17.03 -11.84
N VAL A 221 -28.79 17.99 -12.52
CA VAL A 221 -28.25 18.62 -13.74
C VAL A 221 -28.04 20.11 -13.48
N ALA A 222 -26.87 20.63 -13.77
CA ALA A 222 -26.58 22.04 -13.67
C ALA A 222 -25.74 22.50 -14.87
N GLY A 223 -26.14 23.61 -15.50
CA GLY A 223 -25.42 24.19 -16.64
C GLY A 223 -24.09 24.85 -16.24
N ASN A 224 -24.05 25.54 -15.09
CA ASN A 224 -22.85 26.19 -14.58
C ASN A 224 -22.62 25.87 -13.12
N SER A 225 -21.45 25.39 -12.80
CA SER A 225 -21.06 25.01 -11.44
C SER A 225 -19.68 25.54 -11.12
N SER A 226 -19.47 25.99 -9.88
CA SER A 226 -18.14 26.34 -9.35
C SER A 226 -17.73 25.36 -8.29
N ILE A 227 -16.43 25.12 -8.17
CA ILE A 227 -15.87 24.32 -7.11
C ILE A 227 -15.12 25.23 -6.17
N ASP A 228 -15.51 25.18 -4.91
CA ASP A 228 -14.79 25.88 -3.84
C ASP A 228 -14.16 24.84 -2.90
N SER A 229 -12.90 25.07 -2.52
CA SER A 229 -12.26 24.29 -1.46
C SER A 229 -12.71 24.83 -0.11
N ALA A 230 -13.18 23.98 0.79
CA ALA A 230 -13.49 24.40 2.15
C ALA A 230 -12.19 24.68 2.91
N GLU A 231 -12.04 25.90 3.38
CA GLU A 231 -10.80 26.41 3.99
C GLU A 231 -10.42 25.76 5.33
N GLU A 232 -11.34 25.12 6.06
CA GLU A 232 -11.08 24.73 7.46
C GLU A 232 -10.57 23.29 7.66
N THR A 233 -10.77 22.37 6.71
CA THR A 233 -10.35 20.96 6.88
C THR A 233 -9.59 20.36 5.71
N GLY A 234 -9.37 21.11 4.66
CA GLY A 234 -8.48 20.72 3.53
C GLY A 234 -8.92 19.53 2.67
N VAL A 235 -10.05 18.89 2.97
CA VAL A 235 -10.45 17.62 2.36
C VAL A 235 -11.86 17.66 1.72
N SER A 236 -12.68 18.65 2.05
CA SER A 236 -14.03 18.77 1.47
C SER A 236 -14.03 19.72 0.27
N MET A 237 -14.55 19.24 -0.85
CA MET A 237 -14.80 20.06 -2.03
C MET A 237 -16.28 20.30 -2.18
N HIS A 238 -16.66 21.57 -2.23
CA HIS A 238 -18.04 22.00 -2.43
C HIS A 238 -18.28 22.31 -3.91
N LEU A 239 -19.18 21.55 -4.52
CA LEU A 239 -19.69 21.85 -5.85
C LEU A 239 -20.90 22.77 -5.70
N ASN A 240 -20.73 24.04 -6.01
CA ASN A 240 -21.80 25.02 -6.03
C ASN A 240 -22.43 25.06 -7.40
N MET A 241 -23.68 24.63 -7.51
CA MET A 241 -24.47 24.61 -8.74
C MET A 241 -25.43 25.80 -8.77
N ASN A 242 -25.48 26.49 -9.91
CA ASN A 242 -26.45 27.54 -10.16
C ASN A 242 -27.59 26.99 -11.00
N ASP A 243 -28.84 27.27 -10.57
CA ASP A 243 -30.08 26.86 -11.19
C ASP A 243 -30.16 25.34 -11.50
N PRO A 244 -29.79 24.44 -10.56
CA PRO A 244 -29.85 23.01 -10.81
C PRO A 244 -31.29 22.50 -10.92
N VAL A 245 -31.43 21.49 -11.77
CA VAL A 245 -32.66 20.70 -11.87
C VAL A 245 -32.37 19.31 -11.29
N VAL A 246 -33.14 18.94 -10.28
CA VAL A 246 -33.03 17.63 -9.62
C VAL A 246 -34.23 16.79 -10.03
N ALA A 247 -33.99 15.65 -10.65
CA ALA A 247 -34.99 14.63 -10.92
C ALA A 247 -34.81 13.47 -9.95
N VAL A 248 -35.83 13.16 -9.18
CA VAL A 248 -35.87 12.00 -8.28
C VAL A 248 -36.76 10.93 -8.91
N LEU A 249 -36.16 9.78 -9.18
CA LEU A 249 -36.81 8.61 -9.76
C LEU A 249 -37.11 7.60 -8.66
N ASP A 250 -38.40 7.33 -8.42
CA ASP A 250 -38.82 6.31 -7.45
C ASP A 250 -38.49 4.92 -8.00
N ASN A 251 -37.60 4.19 -7.34
CA ASN A 251 -37.14 2.87 -7.77
C ASN A 251 -38.25 1.77 -7.60
N GLN A 252 -39.22 2.03 -6.72
CA GLN A 252 -40.37 1.10 -6.48
C GLN A 252 -41.52 1.36 -7.45
N ASN A 253 -41.62 2.57 -7.98
CA ASN A 253 -42.71 2.98 -8.83
C ASN A 253 -42.22 3.81 -10.02
N SER A 254 -41.74 3.15 -11.07
CA SER A 254 -41.10 3.77 -12.27
C SER A 254 -41.97 4.83 -13.00
N LYS A 255 -43.23 5.02 -12.58
CA LYS A 255 -44.14 6.04 -13.12
C LYS A 255 -44.13 7.33 -12.30
N LYS A 256 -43.50 7.36 -11.13
CA LYS A 256 -43.43 8.58 -10.32
C LYS A 256 -42.03 9.17 -10.43
N PHE A 257 -41.94 10.37 -10.93
CA PHE A 257 -40.75 11.18 -10.90
C PHE A 257 -41.10 12.57 -10.37
N GLU A 258 -40.22 13.12 -9.57
CA GLU A 258 -40.37 14.47 -9.04
C GLU A 258 -39.26 15.33 -9.64
N LEU A 259 -39.65 16.53 -10.12
CA LEU A 259 -38.71 17.53 -10.61
C LEU A 259 -38.65 18.69 -9.61
N ILE A 260 -37.47 18.92 -9.05
CA ILE A 260 -37.22 20.01 -8.13
C ILE A 260 -36.24 20.99 -8.80
N LYS A 261 -36.64 22.26 -8.89
CA LYS A 261 -35.76 23.32 -9.39
C LYS A 261 -35.31 24.19 -8.24
N ALA A 262 -34.00 24.32 -8.05
CA ALA A 262 -33.41 25.16 -7.03
C ALA A 262 -32.64 26.31 -7.66
N LYS A 263 -32.53 27.45 -6.97
CA LYS A 263 -31.70 28.58 -7.42
C LYS A 263 -30.22 28.35 -7.19
N LYS A 264 -29.86 27.70 -6.08
CA LYS A 264 -28.48 27.31 -5.74
C LYS A 264 -28.52 26.01 -4.98
N MET A 265 -27.57 25.14 -5.24
CA MET A 265 -27.37 23.90 -4.54
C MET A 265 -25.87 23.69 -4.31
N THR A 266 -25.50 23.33 -3.11
CA THR A 266 -24.10 22.96 -2.79
C THR A 266 -24.07 21.47 -2.48
N LEU A 267 -23.24 20.74 -3.20
CA LEU A 267 -22.98 19.32 -2.95
C LEU A 267 -21.57 19.15 -2.45
N ASN A 268 -21.41 18.37 -1.39
CA ASN A 268 -20.11 17.94 -0.90
C ASN A 268 -19.69 16.71 -1.70
N ILE A 269 -18.82 16.88 -2.69
CA ILE A 269 -18.47 15.79 -3.62
C ILE A 269 -17.48 14.81 -2.97
N PHE A 270 -16.61 15.29 -2.09
CA PHE A 270 -15.51 14.51 -1.57
C PHE A 270 -15.61 14.16 -0.08
N GLU A 271 -16.48 14.79 0.68
CA GLU A 271 -16.66 14.49 2.09
C GLU A 271 -17.10 13.04 2.31
N SER A 272 -18.08 12.56 1.56
CA SER A 272 -18.51 11.17 1.60
C SER A 272 -17.50 10.19 1.00
N ALA A 273 -16.76 10.58 -0.04
CA ALA A 273 -15.74 9.73 -0.62
C ALA A 273 -14.51 9.55 0.30
N PHE A 274 -14.26 10.48 1.22
CA PHE A 274 -13.11 10.45 2.12
C PHE A 274 -13.46 10.06 3.55
N ILE A 275 -14.65 10.43 4.06
CA ILE A 275 -15.09 10.09 5.42
C ILE A 275 -15.66 8.67 5.47
N ASP A 276 -16.46 8.28 4.47
CA ASP A 276 -17.05 6.93 4.40
C ASP A 276 -16.12 5.86 3.82
N SER A 277 -15.10 6.26 3.05
CA SER A 277 -13.98 5.34 2.81
C SER A 277 -13.24 5.04 4.10
N GLY A 278 -13.77 5.56 5.24
CA GLY A 278 -13.22 5.37 6.59
C GLY A 278 -11.73 5.35 6.48
N TYR A 279 -11.09 6.40 5.95
CA TYR A 279 -9.67 6.26 5.61
C TYR A 279 -9.32 4.77 5.56
N GLY A 280 -10.00 4.02 4.66
CA GLY A 280 -9.80 2.60 4.59
C GLY A 280 -8.38 2.44 4.10
N ILE A 281 -7.45 2.55 5.05
CA ILE A 281 -6.10 2.10 4.86
C ILE A 281 -6.32 0.71 4.30
N ASP A 282 -5.92 0.53 3.04
CA ASP A 282 -6.03 -0.77 2.40
C ASP A 282 -5.43 -1.80 3.38
N PRO A 283 -6.07 -2.95 3.64
CA PRO A 283 -5.50 -3.94 4.57
C PRO A 283 -4.02 -4.24 4.31
N GLY A 284 -3.56 -4.08 3.05
CA GLY A 284 -2.15 -4.19 2.67
C GLY A 284 -1.24 -3.05 3.16
N GLU A 285 -1.81 -1.95 3.62
CA GLU A 285 -1.09 -0.74 4.08
C GLU A 285 -1.19 -0.56 5.60
N MET A 286 -1.83 -1.50 6.31
CA MET A 286 -1.97 -1.48 7.76
C MET A 286 -0.78 -2.15 8.45
N THR A 287 -0.47 -1.69 9.67
CA THR A 287 0.45 -2.45 10.53
C THR A 287 -0.17 -3.78 10.94
N THR A 288 0.63 -4.78 11.22
CA THR A 288 0.16 -6.08 11.73
C THR A 288 -0.71 -5.93 12.99
N TYR A 289 -0.45 -4.90 13.80
CA TYR A 289 -1.22 -4.61 15.00
C TYR A 289 -2.61 -4.07 14.66
N ASP A 290 -2.70 -3.08 13.76
CA ASP A 290 -3.96 -2.46 13.34
C ASP A 290 -4.88 -3.46 12.64
N LEU A 291 -4.28 -4.30 11.78
CA LEU A 291 -4.98 -5.36 11.07
C LEU A 291 -5.61 -6.38 12.06
N ARG A 292 -4.87 -6.76 13.11
CA ARG A 292 -5.41 -7.63 14.16
C ARG A 292 -6.55 -6.99 14.94
N GLN A 293 -6.47 -5.69 15.22
CA GLN A 293 -7.56 -4.97 15.87
C GLN A 293 -8.80 -4.90 14.98
N GLN A 294 -8.63 -4.64 13.70
CA GLN A 294 -9.73 -4.55 12.75
C GLN A 294 -10.44 -5.91 12.58
N ILE A 295 -9.67 -6.99 12.44
CA ILE A 295 -10.23 -8.35 12.38
C ILE A 295 -11.01 -8.66 13.67
N LYS A 296 -10.52 -8.23 14.84
CA LYS A 296 -11.20 -8.44 16.12
C LYS A 296 -12.51 -7.67 16.20
N LYS A 297 -12.55 -6.42 15.68
CA LYS A 297 -13.78 -5.62 15.60
C LYS A 297 -14.79 -6.27 14.67
N MET A 298 -14.39 -6.63 13.44
CA MET A 298 -15.28 -7.29 12.46
C MET A 298 -15.89 -8.59 13.01
N LYS A 299 -15.10 -9.41 13.71
CA LYS A 299 -15.62 -10.62 14.37
C LYS A 299 -16.56 -10.34 15.53
N ALA A 300 -16.39 -9.22 16.23
CA ALA A 300 -17.31 -8.82 17.28
C ALA A 300 -18.65 -8.35 16.68
N ASP A 301 -18.60 -7.58 15.59
CA ASP A 301 -19.79 -7.09 14.88
C ASP A 301 -20.56 -8.23 14.21
N GLU A 302 -19.88 -9.22 13.63
CA GLU A 302 -20.50 -10.41 13.04
C GLU A 302 -21.27 -11.25 14.08
N ASN A 303 -20.77 -11.30 15.33
CA ASN A 303 -21.44 -11.98 16.44
C ASN A 303 -22.61 -11.19 17.03
N THR A 304 -22.79 -9.91 16.67
CA THR A 304 -23.89 -9.05 17.14
C THR A 304 -25.05 -8.97 16.17
N VAL A 305 -24.92 -9.51 14.95
CA VAL A 305 -26.04 -9.63 14.02
C VAL A 305 -26.92 -10.80 14.44
N PRO A 306 -28.20 -10.60 14.78
CA PRO A 306 -29.10 -11.67 15.13
C PRO A 306 -29.25 -12.63 13.94
N GLN A 307 -29.10 -13.95 14.20
CA GLN A 307 -29.26 -15.01 13.17
C GLN A 307 -30.73 -15.27 12.78
N ASP A 308 -31.63 -14.33 13.07
CA ASP A 308 -33.05 -14.45 12.80
C ASP A 308 -33.45 -13.50 11.64
N LEU A 309 -33.12 -13.92 10.41
CA LEU A 309 -33.78 -13.49 9.18
C LEU A 309 -33.68 -14.59 8.12
#